data_7e678931c59078b3900571caaac28282
#
_entry.id   7e678931c59078b3900571caaac28282
#
_cell.length_a   1.000
_cell.length_b   1.000
_cell.length_c   1.000
_cell.angle_alpha   90.00
_cell.angle_beta   90.00
_cell.angle_gamma   90.00
#
_symmetry.space_group_name_H-M   'P 1'
#
loop_
_entity.id
_entity.type
_entity.pdbx_description
1 polymer ?
#
loop_
_entity_poly.entity_id
_entity_poly.type
_entity_poly.pdbx_seq_one_letter_code
_entity_poly.pdbx_strand_id
1 'polypeptide(L)'
;MNKFTKVIDSKNVLLLDEVKIEGDYIVGEAIDRLAKFESFYEEIEKNQMELSEQLEILRSEGKDKTLEFKELFTKKLVNNNVMAFLRYHGLAPKK
;
A
#
# COMPACT_ATOMS: atom_id res chain seq x y z
N MET A 1 17.99 3.04 5.78
CA MET A 1 17.13 3.37 4.63
C MET A 1 17.65 4.63 3.92
N ASN A 2 17.76 4.60 2.62
CA ASN A 2 18.11 5.81 1.87
C ASN A 2 16.94 6.78 1.89
N LYS A 3 17.20 7.99 2.36
CA LYS A 3 16.18 9.02 2.45
C LYS A 3 16.37 10.02 1.31
N PHE A 4 15.32 10.27 0.53
CA PHE A 4 15.37 11.19 -0.61
C PHE A 4 14.96 12.61 -0.25
N THR A 5 14.21 12.79 0.82
CA THR A 5 13.67 14.10 1.18
C THR A 5 14.48 14.76 2.27
N LYS A 6 14.44 16.08 2.30
CA LYS A 6 15.04 16.92 3.35
C LYS A 6 14.05 17.99 3.76
N VAL A 7 14.27 18.57 4.93
CA VAL A 7 13.45 19.70 5.39
C VAL A 7 14.25 20.98 5.17
N ILE A 8 13.72 21.91 4.40
CA ILE A 8 14.29 23.23 4.18
C ILE A 8 13.16 24.25 4.35
N ASP A 9 13.34 25.22 5.22
CA ASP A 9 12.34 26.25 5.54
C ASP A 9 10.98 25.64 5.90
N SER A 10 11.00 24.61 6.75
CA SER A 10 9.80 23.88 7.23
C SER A 10 9.03 23.14 6.13
N LYS A 11 9.65 22.92 4.98
CA LYS A 11 9.06 22.20 3.86
C LYS A 11 9.85 20.94 3.56
N ASN A 12 9.14 19.87 3.24
CA ASN A 12 9.77 18.66 2.73
C ASN A 12 10.13 18.90 1.27
N VAL A 13 11.40 18.70 0.93
CA VAL A 13 11.91 18.95 -0.43
C VAL A 13 12.70 17.77 -0.94
N LEU A 14 12.78 17.67 -2.26
CA LEU A 14 13.66 16.79 -2.97
C LEU A 14 14.62 17.69 -3.77
N LEU A 15 15.94 17.49 -3.61
CA LEU A 15 16.92 18.32 -4.30
C LEU A 15 16.88 18.07 -5.80
N LEU A 16 17.11 19.11 -6.59
CA LEU A 16 17.05 19.03 -8.06
C LEU A 16 18.03 18.02 -8.66
N ASP A 17 19.19 17.82 -8.04
CA ASP A 17 20.18 16.87 -8.53
C ASP A 17 19.79 15.40 -8.27
N GLU A 18 18.76 15.16 -7.48
CA GLU A 18 18.22 13.82 -7.25
C GLU A 18 17.23 13.38 -8.35
N VAL A 19 16.86 14.27 -9.24
CA VAL A 19 15.92 14.01 -10.32
C VAL A 19 16.49 14.44 -11.67
N LYS A 20 15.91 13.91 -12.74
CA LYS A 20 16.27 14.26 -14.10
C LYS A 20 15.00 14.63 -14.86
N ILE A 21 15.08 15.70 -15.64
CA ILE A 21 13.97 16.14 -16.49
C ILE A 21 14.10 15.44 -17.84
N GLU A 22 13.05 14.77 -18.29
CA GLU A 22 12.97 14.14 -19.60
C GLU A 22 11.68 14.59 -20.28
N GLY A 23 11.78 15.46 -21.29
CA GLY A 23 10.60 16.03 -21.94
C GLY A 23 9.72 16.78 -20.96
N ASP A 24 8.48 16.32 -20.78
CA ASP A 24 7.48 16.97 -19.93
C ASP A 24 7.38 16.34 -18.55
N TYR A 25 8.29 15.43 -18.17
CA TYR A 25 8.20 14.74 -16.90
C TYR A 25 9.57 14.60 -16.23
N ILE A 26 9.52 14.20 -14.97
CA ILE A 26 10.69 14.04 -14.11
C ILE A 26 10.87 12.56 -13.80
N VAL A 27 12.12 12.07 -13.86
CA VAL A 27 12.47 10.70 -13.48
C VAL A 27 13.51 10.72 -12.36
N GLY A 28 13.64 9.61 -11.64
CA GLY A 28 14.62 9.46 -10.56
C GLY A 28 14.22 8.35 -9.60
N GLU A 29 15.16 7.95 -8.72
CA GLU A 29 14.92 6.87 -7.76
C GLU A 29 13.79 7.16 -6.79
N ALA A 30 13.64 8.42 -6.38
CA ALA A 30 12.55 8.80 -5.47
C ALA A 30 11.19 8.60 -6.14
N ILE A 31 11.09 8.90 -7.44
CA ILE A 31 9.86 8.71 -8.20
C ILE A 31 9.58 7.22 -8.38
N ASP A 32 10.62 6.42 -8.64
CA ASP A 32 10.48 4.97 -8.74
C ASP A 32 9.98 4.38 -7.42
N ARG A 33 10.48 4.87 -6.28
CA ARG A 33 10.02 4.42 -4.97
C ARG A 33 8.57 4.79 -4.72
N LEU A 34 8.17 5.99 -5.10
CA LEU A 34 6.78 6.43 -4.98
C LEU A 34 5.87 5.54 -5.83
N ALA A 35 6.28 5.23 -7.06
CA ALA A 35 5.51 4.35 -7.94
C ALA A 35 5.35 2.95 -7.34
N LYS A 36 6.41 2.41 -6.73
CA LYS A 36 6.35 1.11 -6.04
C LYS A 36 5.40 1.14 -4.86
N PHE A 37 5.42 2.23 -4.10
CA PHE A 37 4.48 2.39 -2.98
C PHE A 37 3.04 2.43 -3.48
N GLU A 38 2.76 3.18 -4.52
CA GLU A 38 1.42 3.27 -5.09
C GLU A 38 0.94 1.91 -5.60
N SER A 39 1.80 1.16 -6.29
CA SER A 39 1.49 -0.18 -6.75
C SER A 39 1.22 -1.15 -5.58
N PHE A 40 2.00 -1.07 -4.52
CA PHE A 40 1.81 -1.85 -3.30
C PHE A 40 0.45 -1.57 -2.68
N TYR A 41 0.08 -0.29 -2.57
CA TYR A 41 -1.20 0.11 -2.01
C TYR A 41 -2.37 -0.44 -2.84
N GLU A 42 -2.31 -0.29 -4.15
CA GLU A 42 -3.34 -0.81 -5.07
C GLU A 42 -3.47 -2.33 -4.96
N GLU A 43 -2.34 -3.03 -4.85
CA GLU A 43 -2.31 -4.48 -4.71
C GLU A 43 -2.98 -4.93 -3.42
N ILE A 44 -2.73 -4.24 -2.30
CA ILE A 44 -3.39 -4.56 -1.02
C ILE A 44 -4.90 -4.34 -1.13
N GLU A 45 -5.33 -3.24 -1.71
CA GLU A 45 -6.76 -2.97 -1.89
C GLU A 45 -7.44 -4.08 -2.70
N LYS A 46 -6.83 -4.45 -3.83
CA LYS A 46 -7.34 -5.51 -4.69
C LYS A 46 -7.38 -6.84 -3.93
N ASN A 47 -6.31 -7.17 -3.22
CA ASN A 47 -6.22 -8.41 -2.46
C ASN A 47 -7.29 -8.48 -1.36
N GLN A 48 -7.58 -7.36 -0.69
CA GLN A 48 -8.64 -7.30 0.32
C GLN A 48 -10.02 -7.60 -0.28
N MET A 49 -10.30 -7.10 -1.46
CA MET A 49 -11.55 -7.39 -2.14
C MET A 49 -11.65 -8.88 -2.49
N GLU A 50 -10.58 -9.45 -3.03
CA GLU A 50 -10.52 -10.88 -3.38
C GLU A 50 -10.68 -11.77 -2.14
N LEU A 51 -10.01 -11.44 -1.03
CA LEU A 51 -10.12 -12.18 0.21
C LEU A 51 -11.54 -12.13 0.77
N SER A 52 -12.17 -10.96 0.72
CA SER A 52 -13.55 -10.80 1.19
C SER A 52 -14.52 -11.66 0.39
N GLU A 53 -14.34 -11.73 -0.93
CA GLU A 53 -15.16 -12.56 -1.81
C GLU A 53 -14.96 -14.05 -1.51
N GLN A 54 -13.70 -14.49 -1.37
CA GLN A 54 -13.38 -15.88 -1.06
C GLN A 54 -13.94 -16.30 0.30
N LEU A 55 -13.83 -15.45 1.30
CA LEU A 55 -14.38 -15.73 2.63
C LEU A 55 -15.91 -15.85 2.59
N GLU A 56 -16.56 -14.98 1.83
CA GLU A 56 -18.01 -15.02 1.69
C GLU A 56 -18.47 -16.32 1.00
N ILE A 57 -17.76 -16.74 -0.04
CA ILE A 57 -18.04 -18.01 -0.72
C ILE A 57 -17.92 -19.19 0.27
N LEU A 58 -16.82 -19.26 1.01
CA LEU A 58 -16.63 -20.32 1.99
C LEU A 58 -17.70 -20.30 3.07
N ARG A 59 -18.08 -19.12 3.54
CA ARG A 59 -19.14 -18.97 4.54
C ARG A 59 -20.48 -19.46 4.00
N SER A 60 -20.80 -19.11 2.76
CA SER A 60 -22.05 -19.54 2.14
C SER A 60 -22.11 -21.06 1.92
N GLU A 61 -20.94 -21.71 1.81
CA GLU A 61 -20.82 -23.16 1.67
C GLU A 61 -20.74 -23.89 3.01
N GLY A 62 -20.86 -23.17 4.11
CA GLY A 62 -20.73 -23.75 5.44
C GLY A 62 -19.30 -24.12 5.82
N LYS A 63 -18.31 -23.55 5.14
CA LYS A 63 -16.90 -23.87 5.35
C LYS A 63 -16.16 -22.83 6.20
N ASP A 64 -16.87 -22.07 7.01
CA ASP A 64 -16.31 -21.01 7.84
C ASP A 64 -15.50 -21.50 9.05
N LYS A 65 -15.45 -22.82 9.28
CA LYS A 65 -14.64 -23.42 10.34
C LYS A 65 -13.46 -24.22 9.82
N THR A 66 -13.20 -24.15 8.52
CA THR A 66 -12.10 -24.87 7.89
C THR A 66 -10.77 -24.15 8.08
N LEU A 67 -9.67 -24.88 7.93
CA LEU A 67 -8.33 -24.31 7.95
C LEU A 67 -8.16 -23.25 6.84
N GLU A 68 -8.67 -23.55 5.65
CA GLU A 68 -8.63 -22.62 4.53
C GLU A 68 -9.26 -21.26 4.89
N PHE A 69 -10.45 -21.29 5.49
CA PHE A 69 -11.13 -20.08 5.92
C PHE A 69 -10.27 -19.29 6.93
N LYS A 70 -9.70 -19.98 7.92
CA LYS A 70 -8.87 -19.35 8.94
C LYS A 70 -7.62 -18.70 8.34
N GLU A 71 -6.99 -19.36 7.38
CA GLU A 71 -5.80 -18.81 6.70
C GLU A 71 -6.13 -17.55 5.90
N LEU A 72 -7.22 -17.57 5.15
CA LEU A 72 -7.66 -16.41 4.37
C LEU A 72 -8.08 -15.26 5.29
N PHE A 73 -8.76 -15.57 6.38
CA PHE A 73 -9.16 -14.58 7.37
C PHE A 73 -7.94 -13.92 8.01
N THR A 74 -6.92 -14.71 8.35
CA THR A 74 -5.66 -14.19 8.90
C THR A 74 -4.96 -13.25 7.92
N LYS A 75 -4.90 -13.60 6.64
CA LYS A 75 -4.35 -12.70 5.62
C LYS A 75 -5.10 -11.38 5.55
N LYS A 76 -6.41 -11.44 5.63
CA LYS A 76 -7.26 -10.24 5.64
C LYS A 76 -6.95 -9.35 6.84
N LEU A 77 -6.77 -9.95 8.02
CA LEU A 77 -6.41 -9.20 9.24
C LEU A 77 -5.04 -8.53 9.11
N VAL A 78 -4.05 -9.23 8.56
CA VAL A 78 -2.71 -8.67 8.32
C VAL A 78 -2.81 -7.47 7.38
N ASN A 79 -3.53 -7.61 6.27
CA ASN A 79 -3.73 -6.51 5.33
C ASN A 79 -4.46 -5.32 5.98
N ASN A 80 -5.45 -5.58 6.81
CA ASN A 80 -6.16 -4.53 7.57
C ASN A 80 -5.19 -3.76 8.46
N ASN A 81 -4.26 -4.46 9.13
CA ASN A 81 -3.27 -3.83 9.98
C ASN A 81 -2.32 -2.94 9.17
N VAL A 82 -1.85 -3.43 8.02
CA VAL A 82 -0.99 -2.64 7.13
C VAL A 82 -1.72 -1.37 6.67
N MET A 83 -2.97 -1.50 6.24
CA MET A 83 -3.77 -0.35 5.81
C MET A 83 -4.01 0.64 6.94
N ALA A 84 -4.25 0.14 8.16
CA ALA A 84 -4.44 0.99 9.33
C ALA A 84 -3.18 1.82 9.64
N PHE A 85 -2.00 1.20 9.56
CA PHE A 85 -0.73 1.90 9.72
C PHE A 85 -0.52 2.98 8.66
N LEU A 86 -0.81 2.65 7.41
CA LEU A 86 -0.68 3.62 6.31
C LEU A 86 -1.58 4.83 6.54
N ARG A 87 -2.83 4.60 6.96
CA ARG A 87 -3.77 5.69 7.28
C ARG A 87 -3.31 6.53 8.47
N TYR A 88 -2.83 5.86 9.51
CA TYR A 88 -2.32 6.53 10.71
C TYR A 88 -1.18 7.49 10.36
N HIS A 89 -0.30 7.10 9.45
CA HIS A 89 0.84 7.91 9.03
C HIS A 89 0.51 8.87 7.88
N GLY A 90 -0.75 8.96 7.48
CA GLY A 90 -1.15 9.86 6.40
C GLY A 90 -0.72 9.41 5.01
N LEU A 91 -0.39 8.12 4.84
CA LEU A 91 0.07 7.56 3.58
C LEU A 91 -1.04 6.94 2.74
N ALA A 92 -2.25 6.87 3.29
CA ALA A 92 -3.41 6.35 2.59
C ALA A 92 -4.64 7.17 2.95
N PRO A 93 -5.65 7.24 2.06
CA PRO A 93 -6.88 7.98 2.37
C PRO A 93 -7.60 7.40 3.57
N LYS A 94 -8.15 8.26 4.40
CA LYS A 94 -9.04 7.87 5.49
C LYS A 94 -10.42 7.58 4.90
N LYS A 95 -11.02 6.51 5.36
CA LYS A 95 -12.40 6.19 4.98
C LYS A 95 -13.36 6.67 6.04
#